data_38377b5207a740375bfc2c1a46279ed7
#
_entry.id   38377b5207a740375bfc2c1a46279ed7
#
_cell.length_a   1.000
_cell.length_b   1.000
_cell.length_c   1.000
_cell.angle_alpha   90.00
_cell.angle_beta   90.00
_cell.angle_gamma   90.00
#
_symmetry.space_group_name_H-M   'P 1'
#
loop_
_entity.id
_entity.type
_entity.pdbx_description
1 polymer ?
#
loop_
_entity_poly.entity_id
_entity_poly.type
_entity_poly.pdbx_seq_one_letter_code
_entity_poly.pdbx_strand_id
1 'polypeptide(L)'
;ALGGAPGADGAGAPAADEDALDNSWVASPGEYRGQDGLRVAYNCPAGGTLASLWGTGPFTDDSSVCTAGVFLGLITTEGGGRIVIEIAPGADAYEAGEGHGVAAASYGTWAGSFDIVR
;
A
#
# COMPACT_ATOMS: atom_id res chain seq x y z
N ALA A 1 -0.06 16.53 4.33
CA ALA A 1 -0.02 16.52 4.53
C ALA A 1 0.19 16.37 4.70
N LEU A 2 0.36 16.29 4.28
CA LEU A 2 0.46 16.20 4.50
C LEU A 2 0.57 16.27 4.51
N GLY A 3 0.77 16.20 4.19
CA GLY A 3 0.79 16.23 4.28
C GLY A 3 1.06 16.13 4.19
N GLY A 4 1.30 16.20 4.06
CA GLY A 4 1.61 16.09 4.02
C GLY A 4 2.00 15.96 3.99
N ALA A 5 2.29 16.10 3.87
CA ALA A 5 2.67 16.01 3.90
C ALA A 5 3.17 15.91 4.08
N PRO A 6 3.39 15.78 3.87
CA PRO A 6 3.91 15.71 3.96
C PRO A 6 4.40 15.56 3.98
N GLY A 7 4.72 15.52 3.66
CA GLY A 7 5.22 15.40 3.66
C GLY A 7 5.76 15.32 3.39
N ALA A 8 6.14 15.44 3.21
CA ALA A 8 6.65 15.40 3.12
C ALA A 8 7.25 15.41 2.89
N ASP A 9 7.75 15.61 2.52
CA ASP A 9 8.32 15.53 2.52
C ASP A 9 8.75 15.28 2.21
N GLY A 10 9.06 15.16 1.74
CA GLY A 10 9.51 14.81 1.61
C GLY A 10 9.82 14.30 1.41
N ALA A 11 10.18 14.44 0.89
CA ALA A 11 10.47 13.91 0.97
C ALA A 11 10.65 13.22 1.44
N GLY A 12 10.82 12.88 1.43
CA GLY A 12 11.02 12.30 1.95
C GLY A 12 10.64 11.72 2.53
N ALA A 13 10.65 11.57 2.61
CA ALA A 13 10.15 11.02 3.37
C ALA A 13 10.10 10.82 4.37
N PRO A 14 10.07 11.00 4.55
CA PRO A 14 10.01 11.06 5.68
C PRO A 14 9.54 10.62 6.68
N ALA A 15 9.85 11.12 6.99
CA ALA A 15 9.40 11.10 8.36
C ALA A 15 8.21 10.23 8.46
N ALA A 16 8.31 9.18 7.72
CA ALA A 16 7.23 8.24 7.60
C ALA A 16 6.83 7.65 8.94
N ASP A 17 7.79 7.54 9.89
CA ASP A 17 7.48 6.97 11.19
C ASP A 17 6.47 7.79 11.96
N GLU A 18 6.60 9.11 11.87
CA GLU A 18 5.72 10.01 12.62
C GLU A 18 4.39 10.19 11.91
N ASP A 19 4.41 9.99 10.59
CA ASP A 19 3.24 10.26 9.77
C ASP A 19 2.44 9.01 9.45
N ALA A 20 2.74 7.90 10.13
CA ALA A 20 2.03 6.66 9.90
C ALA A 20 0.55 6.83 10.25
N LEU A 21 -0.31 6.42 9.33
CA LEU A 21 -1.75 6.55 9.49
C LEU A 21 -2.31 5.31 10.17
N ASP A 22 -3.24 5.50 11.11
CA ASP A 22 -3.97 4.40 11.70
C ASP A 22 -5.11 4.06 10.77
N ASN A 23 -4.90 3.06 9.94
CA ASN A 23 -5.82 2.76 8.86
C ASN A 23 -6.56 1.46 9.07
N SER A 24 -7.75 1.40 8.54
CA SER A 24 -8.48 0.14 8.47
C SER A 24 -7.81 -0.76 7.41
N TRP A 25 -8.15 -2.03 7.45
CA TRP A 25 -7.60 -3.00 6.50
C TRP A 25 -8.12 -2.81 5.07
N VAL A 26 -9.04 -1.87 4.84
CA VAL A 26 -9.50 -1.53 3.49
C VAL A 26 -8.84 -0.26 2.94
N ALA A 27 -7.98 0.39 3.72
CA ALA A 27 -7.35 1.65 3.28
C ALA A 27 -6.48 1.42 2.06
N SER A 28 -6.51 2.37 1.15
CA SER A 28 -5.72 2.35 -0.09
C SER A 28 -5.23 3.76 -0.39
N PRO A 29 -4.15 3.91 -1.18
CA PRO A 29 -3.54 5.23 -1.38
C PRO A 29 -4.05 5.99 -2.61
N GLY A 30 -5.25 5.72 -3.09
CA GLY A 30 -5.77 6.35 -4.31
C GLY A 30 -5.75 7.87 -4.28
N GLU A 31 -5.87 8.46 -3.10
CA GLU A 31 -5.83 9.92 -2.95
C GLU A 31 -4.48 10.53 -3.32
N TYR A 32 -3.42 9.72 -3.34
CA TYR A 32 -2.07 10.19 -3.69
C TYR A 32 -1.72 9.94 -5.14
N ARG A 33 -2.65 9.48 -5.96
CA ARG A 33 -2.39 9.17 -7.36
C ARG A 33 -1.74 10.36 -8.05
N GLY A 34 -0.69 10.09 -8.83
CA GLY A 34 0.04 11.12 -9.55
C GLY A 34 1.23 11.67 -8.80
N GLN A 35 1.35 11.39 -7.51
CA GLN A 35 2.50 11.84 -6.70
C GLN A 35 3.57 10.78 -6.69
N ASP A 36 4.04 10.37 -7.85
CA ASP A 36 4.98 9.28 -8.02
C ASP A 36 6.24 9.51 -7.19
N GLY A 37 6.65 8.49 -6.46
CA GLY A 37 7.81 8.56 -5.59
C GLY A 37 7.49 8.98 -4.15
N LEU A 38 6.28 9.48 -3.89
CA LEU A 38 5.87 9.82 -2.54
C LEU A 38 5.80 8.55 -1.70
N ARG A 39 6.32 8.60 -0.48
CA ARG A 39 6.24 7.49 0.45
C ARG A 39 5.23 7.81 1.55
N VAL A 40 4.40 6.82 1.87
CA VAL A 40 3.34 6.97 2.87
C VAL A 40 3.39 5.75 3.78
N ALA A 41 3.31 5.97 5.08
CA ALA A 41 3.30 4.89 6.05
C ALA A 41 1.89 4.62 6.55
N TYR A 42 1.59 3.34 6.75
CA TYR A 42 0.29 2.88 7.23
C TYR A 42 0.52 2.01 8.46
N ASN A 43 -0.29 2.22 9.50
CA ASN A 43 -0.34 1.32 10.64
C ASN A 43 -1.54 0.41 10.45
N CYS A 44 -1.28 -0.89 10.30
CA CYS A 44 -2.33 -1.88 10.13
C CYS A 44 -2.68 -2.45 11.50
N PRO A 45 -3.89 -2.23 11.99
CA PRO A 45 -4.23 -2.67 13.35
C PRO A 45 -4.20 -4.19 13.46
N ALA A 46 -3.83 -4.69 14.63
CA ALA A 46 -3.89 -6.10 14.94
C ALA A 46 -5.34 -6.59 14.87
N GLY A 47 -5.52 -7.85 14.51
CA GLY A 47 -6.86 -8.43 14.40
C GLY A 47 -7.59 -7.99 13.14
N GLY A 48 -6.86 -7.81 12.05
CA GLY A 48 -7.43 -7.33 10.79
C GLY A 48 -8.09 -8.43 9.96
N THR A 49 -8.70 -7.99 8.87
CA THR A 49 -9.35 -8.85 7.89
C THR A 49 -8.82 -8.50 6.51
N LEU A 50 -8.49 -9.52 5.72
CA LEU A 50 -8.00 -9.30 4.35
C LEU A 50 -9.06 -8.59 3.51
N ALA A 51 -8.59 -7.71 2.62
CA ALA A 51 -9.43 -6.95 1.71
C ALA A 51 -8.93 -7.13 0.28
N SER A 52 -9.44 -6.32 -0.64
CA SER A 52 -9.13 -6.48 -2.06
C SER A 52 -7.70 -6.18 -2.40
N LEU A 53 -7.12 -6.98 -3.29
CA LEU A 53 -5.75 -6.80 -3.75
C LEU A 53 -5.66 -7.15 -5.23
N TRP A 54 -5.14 -6.24 -6.03
CA TRP A 54 -4.89 -6.44 -7.46
C TRP A 54 -3.42 -6.19 -7.75
N GLY A 55 -2.80 -7.17 -8.41
CA GLY A 55 -1.38 -7.09 -8.71
C GLY A 55 -0.53 -7.82 -7.69
N THR A 56 0.73 -7.99 -8.04
CA THR A 56 1.70 -8.67 -7.18
C THR A 56 2.93 -7.81 -6.93
N GLY A 57 2.94 -6.61 -7.48
CA GLY A 57 4.00 -5.60 -7.39
C GLY A 57 4.35 -5.12 -8.79
N PRO A 58 3.89 -3.94 -9.19
CA PRO A 58 3.09 -2.99 -8.41
C PRO A 58 1.66 -3.46 -8.18
N PHE A 59 1.02 -2.82 -7.23
CA PHE A 59 -0.39 -3.05 -6.91
C PHE A 59 -1.21 -1.86 -7.38
N THR A 60 -2.48 -2.07 -7.76
CA THR A 60 -3.34 -0.94 -8.09
C THR A 60 -3.52 -0.05 -6.86
N ASP A 61 -3.67 1.25 -7.06
CA ASP A 61 -3.76 2.18 -5.92
C ASP A 61 -5.13 2.17 -5.22
N ASP A 62 -6.03 1.30 -5.65
CA ASP A 62 -7.25 0.99 -4.91
C ASP A 62 -7.16 -0.34 -4.17
N SER A 63 -5.98 -0.97 -4.18
CA SER A 63 -5.72 -2.18 -3.41
C SER A 63 -5.49 -1.85 -1.94
N SER A 64 -5.84 -2.79 -1.06
CA SER A 64 -5.60 -2.66 0.37
C SER A 64 -4.09 -2.71 0.65
N VAL A 65 -3.57 -1.67 1.29
CA VAL A 65 -2.16 -1.62 1.67
C VAL A 65 -1.83 -2.71 2.68
N CYS A 66 -2.68 -2.88 3.68
CA CYS A 66 -2.43 -3.88 4.72
C CYS A 66 -2.47 -5.30 4.15
N THR A 67 -3.40 -5.58 3.24
CA THR A 67 -3.47 -6.88 2.58
C THR A 67 -2.23 -7.14 1.72
N ALA A 68 -1.74 -6.11 1.02
CA ALA A 68 -0.50 -6.23 0.25
C ALA A 68 0.68 -6.57 1.17
N GLY A 69 0.71 -6.00 2.38
CA GLY A 69 1.74 -6.33 3.36
C GLY A 69 1.71 -7.78 3.79
N VAL A 70 0.52 -8.35 3.98
CA VAL A 70 0.38 -9.77 4.29
C VAL A 70 0.81 -10.63 3.10
N PHE A 71 0.39 -10.23 1.90
CA PHE A 71 0.76 -10.94 0.67
C PHE A 71 2.27 -11.12 0.56
N LEU A 72 3.03 -10.08 0.92
CA LEU A 72 4.49 -10.12 0.85
C LEU A 72 5.14 -10.74 2.10
N GLY A 73 4.35 -11.14 3.09
CA GLY A 73 4.87 -11.79 4.29
C GLY A 73 5.48 -10.83 5.31
N LEU A 74 5.16 -9.56 5.23
CA LEU A 74 5.76 -8.54 6.10
C LEU A 74 4.99 -8.37 7.41
N ILE A 75 3.69 -8.61 7.39
CA ILE A 75 2.82 -8.54 8.57
C ILE A 75 1.81 -9.69 8.52
N THR A 76 1.05 -9.86 9.60
CA THR A 76 -0.04 -10.84 9.65
C THR A 76 -1.32 -10.12 10.04
N THR A 77 -2.47 -10.74 9.75
CA THR A 77 -3.75 -10.17 10.17
C THR A 77 -3.87 -10.12 11.68
N GLU A 78 -3.35 -11.13 12.37
CA GLU A 78 -3.42 -11.18 13.85
C GLU A 78 -2.56 -10.13 14.49
N GLY A 79 -1.36 -9.94 13.99
CA GLY A 79 -0.38 -9.05 14.62
C GLY A 79 -0.42 -7.62 14.11
N GLY A 80 -0.88 -7.42 12.89
CA GLY A 80 -0.80 -6.11 12.26
C GLY A 80 0.63 -5.67 12.02
N GLY A 81 0.82 -4.38 11.85
CA GLY A 81 2.16 -3.82 11.71
C GLY A 81 2.18 -2.59 10.84
N ARG A 82 3.38 -2.09 10.62
CA ARG A 82 3.62 -0.87 9.85
C ARG A 82 4.08 -1.23 8.45
N ILE A 83 3.44 -0.59 7.46
CA ILE A 83 3.78 -0.77 6.04
C ILE A 83 4.09 0.60 5.45
N VAL A 84 5.20 0.71 4.74
CA VAL A 84 5.55 1.91 3.99
C VAL A 84 5.40 1.59 2.52
N ILE A 85 4.71 2.47 1.81
CA ILE A 85 4.51 2.32 0.36
C ILE A 85 5.14 3.48 -0.37
N GLU A 86 5.35 3.28 -1.67
CA GLU A 86 5.79 4.35 -2.56
C GLU A 86 4.81 4.42 -3.73
N ILE A 87 4.31 5.62 -3.99
CA ILE A 87 3.36 5.85 -5.08
C ILE A 87 4.09 5.68 -6.41
N ALA A 88 3.44 5.01 -7.35
CA ALA A 88 4.02 4.71 -8.65
C ALA A 88 3.00 5.02 -9.76
N PRO A 89 3.47 5.21 -10.99
CA PRO A 89 2.55 5.42 -12.12
C PRO A 89 1.71 4.17 -12.36
N GLY A 90 0.58 4.36 -13.04
CA GLY A 90 -0.27 3.25 -13.42
C GLY A 90 0.41 2.30 -14.37
N ALA A 91 -0.22 1.18 -14.62
CA ALA A 91 0.30 0.16 -15.51
C ALA A 91 -0.80 -0.35 -16.43
N ASP A 92 -0.40 -1.03 -17.52
CA ASP A 92 -1.34 -1.58 -18.48
C ASP A 92 -1.89 -2.93 -18.05
N ALA A 93 -1.23 -3.60 -17.12
CA ALA A 93 -1.65 -4.90 -16.65
C ALA A 93 -1.07 -5.17 -15.27
N TYR A 94 -1.81 -5.91 -14.47
CA TYR A 94 -1.42 -6.31 -13.11
C TYR A 94 -1.59 -7.82 -13.01
N GLU A 95 -0.62 -8.49 -12.41
CA GLU A 95 -0.56 -9.95 -12.37
C GLU A 95 -1.32 -10.50 -11.19
N ALA A 96 -1.97 -11.64 -11.40
CA ALA A 96 -2.54 -12.42 -10.30
C ALA A 96 -1.45 -13.25 -9.64
N GLY A 97 -1.65 -13.59 -8.37
CA GLY A 97 -0.71 -14.45 -7.67
C GLY A 97 -1.19 -14.76 -6.27
N GLU A 98 -0.41 -15.57 -5.57
CA GLU A 98 -0.72 -15.95 -4.20
C GLU A 98 0.53 -15.83 -3.34
N GLY A 99 0.35 -15.41 -2.10
CA GLY A 99 1.43 -15.34 -1.13
C GLY A 99 0.86 -15.24 0.26
N HIS A 100 1.41 -16.04 1.17
CA HIS A 100 1.09 -15.99 2.60
C HIS A 100 -0.42 -16.02 2.87
N GLY A 101 -1.13 -16.87 2.11
CA GLY A 101 -2.56 -17.05 2.28
C GLY A 101 -3.42 -15.99 1.60
N VAL A 102 -2.83 -15.08 0.85
CA VAL A 102 -3.55 -14.01 0.15
C VAL A 102 -3.55 -14.29 -1.34
N ALA A 103 -4.72 -14.18 -1.96
CA ALA A 103 -4.85 -14.29 -3.41
C ALA A 103 -5.00 -12.88 -3.97
N ALA A 104 -4.07 -12.48 -4.84
CA ALA A 104 -4.16 -11.22 -5.57
C ALA A 104 -4.78 -11.48 -6.92
N ALA A 105 -5.69 -10.60 -7.34
CA ALA A 105 -6.36 -10.73 -8.63
C ALA A 105 -5.56 -10.00 -9.72
N SER A 106 -5.75 -10.42 -10.96
CA SER A 106 -5.21 -9.69 -12.10
C SER A 106 -6.13 -8.51 -12.44
N TYR A 107 -5.57 -7.52 -13.12
CA TYR A 107 -6.35 -6.39 -13.61
C TYR A 107 -5.70 -5.86 -14.88
N GLY A 108 -6.49 -5.17 -15.68
CA GLY A 108 -5.99 -4.53 -16.89
C GLY A 108 -5.40 -3.15 -16.59
N THR A 109 -5.60 -2.20 -17.51
CA THR A 109 -5.09 -0.85 -17.36
C THR A 109 -5.69 -0.16 -16.14
N TRP A 110 -4.82 0.45 -15.32
CA TRP A 110 -5.25 1.22 -14.16
C TRP A 110 -4.35 2.45 -14.02
N ALA A 111 -4.91 3.55 -13.52
CA ALA A 111 -4.28 4.87 -13.61
C ALA A 111 -3.20 5.14 -12.56
N GLY A 112 -3.12 4.36 -11.52
CA GLY A 112 -2.12 4.58 -10.46
C GLY A 112 -1.79 3.31 -9.73
N SER A 113 -0.58 3.25 -9.17
CA SER A 113 -0.06 2.06 -8.50
C SER A 113 0.69 2.44 -7.23
N PHE A 114 1.03 1.43 -6.45
CA PHE A 114 2.00 1.58 -5.38
C PHE A 114 2.83 0.30 -5.25
N ASP A 115 4.02 0.47 -4.71
CA ASP A 115 4.87 -0.64 -4.30
C ASP A 115 5.12 -0.54 -2.82
N ILE A 116 5.47 -1.67 -2.19
CA ILE A 116 5.82 -1.68 -0.78
C ILE A 116 7.32 -1.51 -0.64
N VAL A 117 7.72 -0.60 0.23
CA VAL A 117 9.12 -0.35 0.56
C VAL A 117 9.52 -1.31 1.67
N ARG A 118 10.63 -2.04 1.45
CA ARG A 118 11.09 -3.04 2.40
C ARG A 118 12.41 -2.66 3.02
#